data_3142a6205d58d9ed0e6af2c0f27779a2
#
_entry.id   3142a6205d58d9ed0e6af2c0f27779a2
#
_cell.length_a   1.000
_cell.length_b   1.000
_cell.length_c   1.000
_cell.angle_alpha   90.00
_cell.angle_beta   90.00
_cell.angle_gamma   90.00
#
_symmetry.space_group_name_H-M   'P 1'
#
loop_
_entity.id
_entity.type
_entity.pdbx_description
1 polymer ?
#
loop_
_entity_poly.entity_id
_entity_poly.type
_entity_poly.pdbx_seq_one_letter_code
_entity_poly.pdbx_strand_id
1 'polypeptide(L)'
;MEQYDVIVIGAGVVGSAIARELSRYELKTAVLEKELDVATGNSSRNTGMLHGGFTYKLGTLRAQCSVEGNPEFHKVASELGVPFKRTGKLVVGFTEHDRQNILRFKANGEANGVKGMRMVDADEMHRIEPNAGGNFAMYVPSSGILDPFQYTIGLAENACHNGVHFYFGSRVTGIKQIAKDTPDMALLIKRNPSISGKEDLYEVTTERAIFLARWVINSAGAYANKIGQMMGYPHVPQYGCKGEYYVLDKKAGQF
;
A
#
# COMPACT_ATOMS: atom_id res chain seq x y z
N MET A 1 23.44 10.42 16.12
CA MET A 1 22.67 10.10 14.88
C MET A 1 22.80 8.62 14.64
N GLU A 2 21.68 7.95 14.41
CA GLU A 2 21.71 6.53 14.03
C GLU A 2 21.79 6.40 12.52
N GLN A 3 22.58 5.42 12.06
CA GLN A 3 22.77 5.11 10.65
C GLN A 3 22.07 3.80 10.29
N TYR A 4 21.40 3.82 9.14
CA TYR A 4 20.66 2.71 8.55
C TYR A 4 21.12 2.47 7.11
N ASP A 5 20.91 1.28 6.60
CA ASP A 5 21.04 1.02 5.16
C ASP A 5 19.84 1.60 4.44
N VAL A 6 18.64 1.38 4.97
CA VAL A 6 17.38 1.85 4.37
C VAL A 6 16.50 2.54 5.40
N ILE A 7 15.97 3.69 5.04
CA ILE A 7 14.87 4.35 5.76
C ILE A 7 13.61 4.31 4.89
N VAL A 8 12.52 3.79 5.44
CA VAL A 8 11.18 3.80 4.83
C VAL A 8 10.35 4.89 5.51
N ILE A 9 9.78 5.82 4.75
CA ILE A 9 8.96 6.92 5.28
C ILE A 9 7.49 6.57 5.15
N GLY A 10 6.83 6.36 6.30
CA GLY A 10 5.41 6.01 6.44
C GLY A 10 5.18 4.54 6.75
N ALA A 11 4.44 4.25 7.83
CA ALA A 11 4.04 2.92 8.29
C ALA A 11 2.59 2.56 7.88
N GLY A 12 2.15 2.99 6.70
CA GLY A 12 0.96 2.45 6.05
C GLY A 12 1.24 1.08 5.44
N VAL A 13 0.22 0.45 4.82
CA VAL A 13 0.32 -0.89 4.25
C VAL A 13 1.50 -1.06 3.28
N VAL A 14 1.79 -0.04 2.47
CA VAL A 14 2.91 -0.08 1.50
C VAL A 14 4.26 -0.06 2.22
N GLY A 15 4.46 0.87 3.16
CA GLY A 15 5.72 0.97 3.91
C GLY A 15 5.96 -0.25 4.80
N SER A 16 4.92 -0.77 5.45
CA SER A 16 5.01 -1.99 6.26
C SER A 16 5.32 -3.23 5.41
N ALA A 17 4.74 -3.33 4.19
CA ALA A 17 5.05 -4.42 3.26
C ALA A 17 6.51 -4.34 2.75
N ILE A 18 6.99 -3.14 2.42
CA ILE A 18 8.39 -2.92 2.02
C ILE A 18 9.33 -3.27 3.18
N ALA A 19 9.01 -2.81 4.39
CA ALA A 19 9.80 -3.11 5.58
C ALA A 19 9.89 -4.63 5.84
N ARG A 20 8.76 -5.34 5.70
CA ARG A 20 8.72 -6.80 5.80
C ARG A 20 9.60 -7.48 4.74
N GLU A 21 9.55 -7.02 3.50
CA GLU A 21 10.38 -7.60 2.45
C GLU A 21 11.87 -7.32 2.69
N LEU A 22 12.24 -6.10 3.09
CA LEU A 22 13.61 -5.73 3.43
C LEU A 22 14.16 -6.52 4.63
N SER A 23 13.30 -6.91 5.57
CA SER A 23 13.71 -7.70 6.74
C SER A 23 14.21 -9.11 6.41
N ARG A 24 14.10 -9.56 5.16
CA ARG A 24 14.65 -10.83 4.67
C ARG A 24 16.14 -10.75 4.32
N TYR A 25 16.70 -9.54 4.34
CA TYR A 25 18.08 -9.27 3.97
C TYR A 25 18.86 -8.76 5.17
N GLU A 26 20.17 -8.92 5.17
CA GLU A 26 21.07 -8.36 6.18
C GLU A 26 21.21 -6.84 6.02
N LEU A 27 20.12 -6.12 6.20
CA LEU A 27 20.02 -4.67 6.09
C LEU A 27 19.50 -4.08 7.41
N LYS A 28 20.21 -3.07 7.91
CA LYS A 28 19.71 -2.27 9.03
C LYS A 28 18.64 -1.30 8.49
N THR A 29 17.37 -1.62 8.73
CA THR A 29 16.22 -0.89 8.20
C THR A 29 15.47 -0.16 9.31
N ALA A 30 15.05 1.08 9.03
CA ALA A 30 14.13 1.84 9.88
C ALA A 30 12.88 2.28 9.12
N VAL A 31 11.76 2.34 9.83
CA VAL A 31 10.51 2.95 9.37
C VAL A 31 10.22 4.18 10.21
N LEU A 32 10.03 5.33 9.57
CA LEU A 32 9.69 6.59 10.23
C LEU A 32 8.21 6.91 9.99
N GLU A 33 7.41 6.90 11.06
CA GLU A 33 5.98 7.20 11.01
C GLU A 33 5.68 8.46 11.84
N LYS A 34 4.91 9.39 11.24
CA LYS A 34 4.53 10.65 11.89
C LYS A 34 3.50 10.48 13.00
N GLU A 35 2.66 9.47 12.91
CA GLU A 35 1.64 9.15 13.91
C GLU A 35 2.21 8.24 15.01
N LEU A 36 1.38 7.93 16.01
CA LEU A 36 1.80 7.12 17.15
C LEU A 36 1.62 5.62 16.92
N ASP A 37 1.07 5.22 15.76
CA ASP A 37 0.83 3.83 15.41
C ASP A 37 0.85 3.63 13.89
N VAL A 38 0.91 2.36 13.45
CA VAL A 38 0.78 1.96 12.05
C VAL A 38 -0.65 2.15 11.55
N ALA A 39 -0.85 2.13 10.25
CA ALA A 39 -2.16 2.14 9.59
C ALA A 39 -3.06 3.35 9.87
N THR A 40 -2.60 4.39 10.55
CA THR A 40 -3.43 5.55 10.94
C THR A 40 -3.90 6.44 9.77
N GLY A 41 -3.36 6.23 8.57
CA GLY A 41 -3.77 6.89 7.33
C GLY A 41 -4.83 6.12 6.54
N ASN A 42 -4.72 6.14 5.20
CA ASN A 42 -5.68 5.50 4.28
C ASN A 42 -5.71 3.97 4.40
N SER A 43 -4.66 3.35 4.95
CA SER A 43 -4.55 1.90 5.07
C SER A 43 -5.62 1.27 5.94
N SER A 44 -6.18 2.01 6.88
CA SER A 44 -7.28 1.58 7.74
C SER A 44 -8.63 2.22 7.40
N ARG A 45 -8.65 3.15 6.43
CA ARG A 45 -9.87 3.90 6.05
C ARG A 45 -10.30 3.54 4.64
N ASN A 46 -10.62 2.27 4.45
CA ASN A 46 -11.06 1.69 3.19
C ASN A 46 -11.99 0.50 3.44
N THR A 47 -12.59 -0.06 2.41
CA THR A 47 -13.55 -1.16 2.51
C THR A 47 -12.92 -2.55 2.68
N GLY A 48 -11.61 -2.65 2.77
CA GLY A 48 -10.91 -3.94 2.85
C GLY A 48 -11.06 -4.82 1.61
N MET A 49 -11.31 -4.22 0.45
CA MET A 49 -11.52 -4.99 -0.77
C MET A 49 -10.19 -5.44 -1.39
N LEU A 50 -10.06 -6.75 -1.60
CA LEU A 50 -9.02 -7.33 -2.44
C LEU A 50 -9.46 -7.20 -3.91
N HIS A 51 -8.85 -6.26 -4.63
CA HIS A 51 -9.20 -5.94 -6.00
C HIS A 51 -8.65 -6.96 -7.00
N GLY A 52 -9.45 -7.31 -8.03
CA GLY A 52 -9.04 -8.19 -9.12
C GLY A 52 -8.22 -7.49 -10.23
N GLY A 53 -8.15 -6.15 -10.26
CA GLY A 53 -7.36 -5.41 -11.26
C GLY A 53 -8.08 -5.03 -12.56
N PHE A 54 -9.37 -5.34 -12.71
CA PHE A 54 -10.11 -5.17 -13.96
C PHE A 54 -10.43 -3.71 -14.33
N THR A 55 -10.41 -2.78 -13.36
CA THR A 55 -10.74 -1.36 -13.57
C THR A 55 -9.51 -0.49 -13.90
N TYR A 56 -8.32 -1.00 -13.70
CA TYR A 56 -7.11 -0.21 -13.88
C TYR A 56 -6.67 -0.18 -15.33
N LYS A 57 -6.18 0.97 -15.78
CA LYS A 57 -5.72 1.18 -17.16
C LYS A 57 -4.60 0.21 -17.51
N LEU A 58 -4.74 -0.47 -18.65
CA LEU A 58 -3.75 -1.38 -19.19
C LEU A 58 -2.37 -0.72 -19.34
N GLY A 59 -1.32 -1.45 -19.03
CA GLY A 59 0.07 -1.00 -19.13
C GLY A 59 0.55 -0.10 -17.98
N THR A 60 -0.26 0.10 -16.94
CA THR A 60 0.16 0.81 -15.73
C THR A 60 0.68 -0.16 -14.66
N LEU A 61 1.67 0.27 -13.86
CA LEU A 61 2.14 -0.49 -12.70
C LEU A 61 0.99 -0.86 -11.75
N ARG A 62 -0.01 0.00 -11.63
CA ARG A 62 -1.18 -0.25 -10.80
C ARG A 62 -1.98 -1.46 -11.28
N ALA A 63 -2.16 -1.62 -12.59
CA ALA A 63 -2.81 -2.79 -13.17
C ALA A 63 -1.96 -4.05 -12.94
N GLN A 64 -0.68 -3.97 -13.28
CA GLN A 64 0.26 -5.08 -13.13
C GLN A 64 0.33 -5.57 -11.68
N CYS A 65 0.66 -4.70 -10.73
CA CYS A 65 0.77 -5.07 -9.31
C CYS A 65 -0.55 -5.62 -8.74
N SER A 66 -1.72 -5.10 -9.18
CA SER A 66 -3.02 -5.65 -8.75
C SER A 66 -3.25 -7.07 -9.23
N VAL A 67 -2.90 -7.37 -10.48
CA VAL A 67 -3.12 -8.71 -11.07
C VAL A 67 -2.11 -9.71 -10.55
N GLU A 68 -0.85 -9.31 -10.38
CA GLU A 68 0.20 -10.18 -9.84
C GLU A 68 0.04 -10.43 -8.34
N GLY A 69 -0.27 -9.40 -7.55
CA GLY A 69 -0.42 -9.51 -6.09
C GLY A 69 -1.70 -10.20 -5.62
N ASN A 70 -2.76 -10.18 -6.42
CA ASN A 70 -4.04 -10.76 -6.03
C ASN A 70 -3.98 -12.29 -5.75
N PRO A 71 -3.40 -13.14 -6.62
CA PRO A 71 -3.28 -14.57 -6.34
C PRO A 71 -2.36 -14.88 -5.15
N GLU A 72 -1.30 -14.09 -4.95
CA GLU A 72 -0.33 -14.30 -3.85
C GLU A 72 -0.88 -13.89 -2.47
N PHE A 73 -1.94 -13.09 -2.44
CA PHE A 73 -2.46 -12.53 -1.20
C PHE A 73 -2.83 -13.60 -0.16
N HIS A 74 -3.37 -14.75 -0.58
CA HIS A 74 -3.76 -15.82 0.34
C HIS A 74 -2.56 -16.37 1.15
N LYS A 75 -1.39 -16.45 0.51
CA LYS A 75 -0.16 -16.89 1.16
C LYS A 75 0.27 -15.89 2.23
N VAL A 76 0.35 -14.61 1.85
CA VAL A 76 0.73 -13.53 2.78
C VAL A 76 -0.27 -13.42 3.94
N ALA A 77 -1.57 -13.49 3.66
CA ALA A 77 -2.60 -13.44 4.70
C ALA A 77 -2.49 -14.62 5.67
N SER A 78 -2.22 -15.83 5.16
CA SER A 78 -2.00 -17.02 5.99
C SER A 78 -0.75 -16.89 6.86
N GLU A 79 0.36 -16.43 6.30
CA GLU A 79 1.63 -16.22 7.03
C GLU A 79 1.48 -15.21 8.18
N LEU A 80 0.62 -14.21 8.00
CA LEU A 80 0.38 -13.13 8.97
C LEU A 80 -0.84 -13.36 9.87
N GLY A 81 -1.58 -14.46 9.68
CA GLY A 81 -2.83 -14.72 10.42
C GLY A 81 -3.94 -13.72 10.13
N VAL A 82 -3.94 -13.08 8.95
CA VAL A 82 -4.92 -12.05 8.58
C VAL A 82 -6.20 -12.69 8.05
N PRO A 83 -7.36 -12.39 8.64
CA PRO A 83 -8.64 -12.85 8.13
C PRO A 83 -8.91 -12.29 6.73
N PHE A 84 -9.21 -13.17 5.78
CA PHE A 84 -9.68 -12.77 4.47
C PHE A 84 -10.64 -13.81 3.89
N LYS A 85 -11.48 -13.38 2.93
CA LYS A 85 -12.41 -14.26 2.24
C LYS A 85 -12.50 -13.87 0.77
N ARG A 86 -12.35 -14.84 -0.13
CA ARG A 86 -12.63 -14.66 -1.56
C ARG A 86 -14.13 -14.80 -1.78
N THR A 87 -14.84 -13.69 -1.66
CA THR A 87 -16.30 -13.63 -1.86
C THR A 87 -16.66 -13.49 -3.33
N GLY A 88 -15.69 -13.12 -4.17
CA GLY A 88 -15.98 -12.58 -5.49
C GLY A 88 -16.52 -11.14 -5.39
N LYS A 89 -16.89 -10.60 -6.55
CA LYS A 89 -17.52 -9.29 -6.68
C LYS A 89 -18.51 -9.31 -7.82
N LEU A 90 -19.69 -8.76 -7.58
CA LEU A 90 -20.68 -8.44 -8.61
C LEU A 90 -20.55 -6.98 -9.01
N VAL A 91 -20.42 -6.73 -10.32
CA VAL A 91 -20.57 -5.39 -10.91
C VAL A 91 -21.91 -5.36 -11.58
N VAL A 92 -22.88 -4.77 -10.89
CA VAL A 92 -24.30 -4.85 -11.23
C VAL A 92 -24.67 -3.81 -12.28
N GLY A 93 -25.56 -4.16 -13.21
CA GLY A 93 -26.10 -3.29 -14.22
C GLY A 93 -27.63 -3.36 -14.26
N PHE A 94 -28.24 -2.20 -14.55
CA PHE A 94 -29.70 -2.02 -14.65
C PHE A 94 -30.15 -1.72 -16.07
N THR A 95 -29.29 -1.06 -16.86
CA THR A 95 -29.60 -0.51 -18.18
C THR A 95 -28.65 -1.05 -19.25
N GLU A 96 -29.01 -0.86 -20.52
CA GLU A 96 -28.12 -1.23 -21.63
C GLU A 96 -26.83 -0.38 -21.62
N HIS A 97 -26.89 0.85 -21.15
CA HIS A 97 -25.69 1.67 -20.96
C HIS A 97 -24.73 1.03 -19.94
N ASP A 98 -25.27 0.52 -18.83
CA ASP A 98 -24.46 -0.19 -17.83
C ASP A 98 -23.83 -1.45 -18.43
N ARG A 99 -24.58 -2.19 -19.27
CA ARG A 99 -24.09 -3.37 -19.97
C ARG A 99 -22.85 -3.06 -20.79
N GLN A 100 -22.89 -1.99 -21.58
CA GLN A 100 -21.76 -1.56 -22.41
C GLN A 100 -20.54 -1.18 -21.55
N ASN A 101 -20.75 -0.47 -20.44
CA ASN A 101 -19.67 -0.11 -19.52
C ASN A 101 -19.06 -1.34 -18.85
N ILE A 102 -19.88 -2.29 -18.40
CA ILE A 102 -19.43 -3.53 -17.78
C ILE A 102 -18.64 -4.39 -18.78
N LEU A 103 -19.08 -4.47 -20.04
CA LEU A 103 -18.34 -5.16 -21.09
C LEU A 103 -16.97 -4.51 -21.36
N ARG A 104 -16.87 -3.18 -21.29
CA ARG A 104 -15.57 -2.48 -21.37
C ARG A 104 -14.67 -2.84 -20.18
N PHE A 105 -15.21 -2.89 -18.96
CA PHE A 105 -14.45 -3.33 -17.79
C PHE A 105 -14.00 -4.79 -17.92
N LYS A 106 -14.86 -5.66 -18.46
CA LYS A 106 -14.51 -7.06 -18.72
C LYS A 106 -13.36 -7.16 -19.71
N ALA A 107 -13.47 -6.51 -20.86
CA ALA A 107 -12.42 -6.49 -21.89
C ALA A 107 -11.09 -5.93 -21.35
N ASN A 108 -11.15 -4.82 -20.59
CA ASN A 108 -9.96 -4.24 -19.96
C ASN A 108 -9.33 -5.19 -18.92
N GLY A 109 -10.15 -5.85 -18.13
CA GLY A 109 -9.66 -6.82 -17.13
C GLY A 109 -9.04 -8.06 -17.78
N GLU A 110 -9.62 -8.58 -18.87
CA GLU A 110 -9.06 -9.68 -19.65
C GLU A 110 -7.70 -9.29 -20.25
N ALA A 111 -7.61 -8.09 -20.80
CA ALA A 111 -6.35 -7.53 -21.31
C ALA A 111 -5.29 -7.35 -20.21
N ASN A 112 -5.70 -7.01 -18.98
CA ASN A 112 -4.81 -6.97 -17.81
C ASN A 112 -4.42 -8.37 -17.28
N GLY A 113 -5.05 -9.45 -17.76
CA GLY A 113 -4.78 -10.82 -17.32
C GLY A 113 -5.67 -11.32 -16.16
N VAL A 114 -6.75 -10.60 -15.82
CA VAL A 114 -7.73 -11.04 -14.79
C VAL A 114 -8.51 -12.23 -15.31
N LYS A 115 -8.47 -13.36 -14.60
CA LYS A 115 -9.07 -14.61 -15.01
C LYS A 115 -10.47 -14.82 -14.41
N GLY A 116 -11.31 -15.58 -15.12
CA GLY A 116 -12.58 -16.06 -14.61
C GLY A 116 -13.72 -15.05 -14.57
N MET A 117 -13.54 -13.84 -15.09
CA MET A 117 -14.60 -12.85 -15.19
C MET A 117 -15.67 -13.32 -16.18
N ARG A 118 -16.94 -13.22 -15.81
CA ARG A 118 -18.04 -13.62 -16.67
C ARG A 118 -19.28 -12.78 -16.42
N MET A 119 -20.11 -12.64 -17.46
CA MET A 119 -21.44 -12.08 -17.31
C MET A 119 -22.35 -13.10 -16.66
N VAL A 120 -23.23 -12.63 -15.80
CA VAL A 120 -24.30 -13.41 -15.15
C VAL A 120 -25.63 -12.71 -15.35
N ASP A 121 -26.69 -13.50 -15.52
CA ASP A 121 -28.06 -13.01 -15.55
C ASP A 121 -28.60 -12.71 -14.13
N ALA A 122 -29.84 -12.24 -14.05
CA ALA A 122 -30.48 -11.91 -12.78
C ALA A 122 -30.62 -13.13 -11.86
N ASP A 123 -30.96 -14.30 -12.42
CA ASP A 123 -31.18 -15.51 -11.62
C ASP A 123 -29.87 -16.02 -11.01
N GLU A 124 -28.78 -16.01 -11.77
CA GLU A 124 -27.48 -16.39 -11.25
C GLU A 124 -26.94 -15.34 -10.28
N MET A 125 -27.14 -14.06 -10.54
CA MET A 125 -26.76 -12.96 -9.65
C MET A 125 -27.43 -13.12 -8.27
N HIS A 126 -28.75 -13.39 -8.23
CA HIS A 126 -29.48 -13.60 -6.98
C HIS A 126 -29.12 -14.91 -6.26
N ARG A 127 -28.62 -15.93 -6.98
CA ARG A 127 -28.04 -17.11 -6.32
C ARG A 127 -26.70 -16.82 -5.63
N ILE A 128 -25.92 -15.88 -6.18
CA ILE A 128 -24.65 -15.46 -5.59
C ILE A 128 -24.89 -14.51 -4.41
N GLU A 129 -25.75 -13.50 -4.60
CA GLU A 129 -26.12 -12.49 -3.60
C GLU A 129 -27.63 -12.19 -3.69
N PRO A 130 -28.44 -12.78 -2.80
CA PRO A 130 -29.90 -12.65 -2.86
C PRO A 130 -30.43 -11.21 -2.78
N ASN A 131 -29.67 -10.31 -2.13
CA ASN A 131 -30.05 -8.91 -1.94
C ASN A 131 -29.53 -7.99 -3.04
N ALA A 132 -28.80 -8.50 -4.03
CA ALA A 132 -28.33 -7.70 -5.13
C ALA A 132 -29.50 -7.23 -6.01
N GLY A 133 -29.64 -5.92 -6.20
CA GLY A 133 -30.53 -5.38 -7.22
C GLY A 133 -29.88 -5.47 -8.60
N GLY A 134 -30.70 -5.29 -9.67
CA GLY A 134 -30.22 -5.22 -11.05
C GLY A 134 -30.73 -6.33 -11.94
N ASN A 135 -30.44 -6.22 -13.24
CA ASN A 135 -30.94 -7.10 -14.28
C ASN A 135 -29.88 -8.11 -14.76
N PHE A 136 -28.61 -7.84 -14.48
CA PHE A 136 -27.45 -8.64 -14.83
C PHE A 136 -26.23 -8.10 -14.06
N ALA A 137 -25.14 -8.87 -14.04
CA ALA A 137 -23.87 -8.41 -13.48
C ALA A 137 -22.67 -9.01 -14.22
N MET A 138 -21.49 -8.46 -13.97
CA MET A 138 -20.23 -9.17 -14.20
C MET A 138 -19.77 -9.73 -12.86
N TYR A 139 -19.54 -11.02 -12.80
CA TYR A 139 -18.94 -11.69 -11.66
C TYR A 139 -17.42 -11.75 -11.80
N VAL A 140 -16.70 -11.33 -10.75
CA VAL A 140 -15.23 -11.31 -10.68
C VAL A 140 -14.79 -12.20 -9.52
N PRO A 141 -14.49 -13.47 -9.73
CA PRO A 141 -14.21 -14.44 -8.66
C PRO A 141 -12.92 -14.16 -7.91
N SER A 142 -11.95 -13.49 -8.53
CA SER A 142 -10.67 -13.15 -7.91
C SER A 142 -10.76 -12.05 -6.84
N SER A 143 -11.86 -11.31 -6.77
CA SER A 143 -12.07 -10.30 -5.73
C SER A 143 -12.42 -10.94 -4.37
N GLY A 144 -12.18 -10.19 -3.30
CA GLY A 144 -12.47 -10.65 -1.94
C GLY A 144 -12.46 -9.51 -0.94
N ILE A 145 -12.59 -9.86 0.32
CA ILE A 145 -12.52 -8.94 1.46
C ILE A 145 -11.44 -9.38 2.43
N LEU A 146 -10.83 -8.44 3.10
CA LEU A 146 -9.82 -8.64 4.14
C LEU A 146 -9.96 -7.60 5.24
N ASP A 147 -9.36 -7.87 6.39
CA ASP A 147 -9.20 -6.86 7.43
C ASP A 147 -7.96 -6.00 7.14
N PRO A 148 -8.12 -4.74 6.68
CA PRO A 148 -7.00 -3.88 6.31
C PRO A 148 -6.18 -3.41 7.52
N PHE A 149 -6.77 -3.36 8.72
CA PHE A 149 -6.06 -3.05 9.95
C PHE A 149 -5.11 -4.18 10.30
N GLN A 150 -5.63 -5.40 10.48
CA GLN A 150 -4.83 -6.56 10.83
C GLN A 150 -3.77 -6.86 9.78
N TYR A 151 -4.07 -6.64 8.50
CA TYR A 151 -3.09 -6.80 7.43
C TYR A 151 -1.89 -5.85 7.60
N THR A 152 -2.15 -4.56 7.84
CA THR A 152 -1.07 -3.58 8.00
C THR A 152 -0.29 -3.81 9.31
N ILE A 153 -0.97 -4.15 10.40
CA ILE A 153 -0.35 -4.48 11.69
C ILE A 153 0.52 -5.73 11.55
N GLY A 154 -0.01 -6.81 10.98
CA GLY A 154 0.73 -8.05 10.81
C GLY A 154 1.99 -7.90 9.95
N LEU A 155 1.95 -7.05 8.90
CA LEU A 155 3.12 -6.70 8.11
C LEU A 155 4.19 -5.99 8.96
N ALA A 156 3.79 -5.00 9.76
CA ALA A 156 4.69 -4.22 10.61
C ALA A 156 5.28 -5.07 11.74
N GLU A 157 4.45 -5.85 12.43
CA GLU A 157 4.90 -6.76 13.49
C GLU A 157 5.90 -7.80 12.97
N ASN A 158 5.60 -8.40 11.81
CA ASN A 158 6.52 -9.35 11.19
C ASN A 158 7.86 -8.69 10.83
N ALA A 159 7.84 -7.47 10.26
CA ALA A 159 9.06 -6.71 9.99
C ALA A 159 9.85 -6.39 11.27
N CYS A 160 9.15 -5.96 12.33
CA CYS A 160 9.76 -5.64 13.63
C CYS A 160 10.39 -6.87 14.28
N HIS A 161 9.70 -8.02 14.26
CA HIS A 161 10.24 -9.30 14.73
C HIS A 161 11.53 -9.73 14.01
N ASN A 162 11.66 -9.33 12.75
CA ASN A 162 12.84 -9.61 11.94
C ASN A 162 13.86 -8.44 11.93
N GLY A 163 13.83 -7.57 12.94
CA GLY A 163 14.89 -6.59 13.22
C GLY A 163 14.70 -5.22 12.56
N VAL A 164 13.56 -4.92 11.94
CA VAL A 164 13.25 -3.56 11.46
C VAL A 164 12.87 -2.66 12.63
N HIS A 165 13.45 -1.47 12.70
CA HIS A 165 13.16 -0.49 13.73
C HIS A 165 12.02 0.44 13.31
N PHE A 166 10.97 0.55 14.11
CA PHE A 166 9.87 1.51 13.88
C PHE A 166 9.98 2.70 14.83
N TYR A 167 9.98 3.90 14.28
CA TYR A 167 10.00 5.17 15.00
C TYR A 167 8.69 5.91 14.80
N PHE A 168 7.83 5.85 15.79
CA PHE A 168 6.54 6.55 15.80
C PHE A 168 6.69 8.00 16.30
N GLY A 169 5.73 8.86 15.95
CA GLY A 169 5.78 10.29 16.24
C GLY A 169 7.00 10.97 15.60
N SER A 170 7.50 10.42 14.51
CA SER A 170 8.75 10.81 13.84
C SER A 170 8.44 11.41 12.46
N ARG A 171 7.70 12.52 12.45
CA ARG A 171 7.39 13.24 11.22
C ARG A 171 8.67 13.73 10.55
N VAL A 172 8.89 13.31 9.32
CA VAL A 172 10.00 13.81 8.50
C VAL A 172 9.73 15.25 8.10
N THR A 173 10.69 16.14 8.41
CA THR A 173 10.64 17.57 8.14
C THR A 173 11.66 18.03 7.12
N GLY A 174 12.69 17.23 6.85
CA GLY A 174 13.70 17.52 5.85
C GLY A 174 14.47 16.28 5.43
N ILE A 175 14.95 16.28 4.19
CA ILE A 175 15.85 15.27 3.65
C ILE A 175 16.94 16.01 2.87
N LYS A 176 18.21 15.71 3.18
CA LYS A 176 19.38 16.26 2.51
C LYS A 176 20.28 15.15 2.03
N GLN A 177 20.60 15.13 0.75
CA GLN A 177 21.65 14.25 0.24
C GLN A 177 23.02 14.83 0.61
N ILE A 178 23.89 14.00 1.15
CA ILE A 178 25.29 14.31 1.47
C ILE A 178 26.15 13.44 0.55
N ALA A 179 26.65 14.04 -0.51
CA ALA A 179 27.50 13.34 -1.44
C ALA A 179 28.86 13.01 -0.80
N LYS A 180 29.42 11.85 -1.12
CA LYS A 180 30.78 11.51 -0.75
C LYS A 180 31.76 12.58 -1.27
N ASP A 181 32.93 12.64 -0.70
CA ASP A 181 34.01 13.57 -1.11
C ASP A 181 33.63 15.07 -1.00
N THR A 182 32.65 15.41 -0.17
CA THR A 182 32.24 16.80 0.07
C THR A 182 32.68 17.29 1.46
N PRO A 183 32.79 18.61 1.67
CA PRO A 183 33.01 19.17 3.01
C PRO A 183 31.95 18.76 4.04
N ASP A 184 30.70 18.62 3.58
CA ASP A 184 29.60 18.14 4.43
C ASP A 184 29.84 16.71 4.92
N MET A 185 30.30 15.82 4.05
CA MET A 185 30.66 14.46 4.44
C MET A 185 31.85 14.44 5.41
N ALA A 186 32.87 15.24 5.16
CA ALA A 186 34.01 15.36 6.07
C ALA A 186 33.58 15.87 7.46
N LEU A 187 32.67 16.83 7.52
CA LEU A 187 32.11 17.32 8.78
C LEU A 187 31.27 16.25 9.49
N LEU A 188 30.50 15.46 8.73
CA LEU A 188 29.67 14.37 9.24
C LEU A 188 30.54 13.26 9.85
N ILE A 189 31.61 12.86 9.18
CA ILE A 189 32.59 11.88 9.69
C ILE A 189 33.25 12.38 10.98
N LYS A 190 33.63 13.66 11.02
CA LYS A 190 34.21 14.28 12.22
C LYS A 190 33.25 14.20 13.42
N ARG A 191 31.95 14.36 13.19
CA ARG A 191 30.92 14.27 14.24
C ARG A 191 30.55 12.84 14.60
N ASN A 192 30.67 11.90 13.65
CA ASN A 192 30.37 10.49 13.84
C ASN A 192 31.45 9.64 13.12
N PRO A 193 32.54 9.28 13.79
CA PRO A 193 33.66 8.54 13.20
C PRO A 193 33.32 7.12 12.72
N SER A 194 32.14 6.58 13.05
CA SER A 194 31.68 5.27 12.55
C SER A 194 31.24 5.31 11.08
N ILE A 195 31.06 6.52 10.51
CA ILE A 195 30.67 6.70 9.12
C ILE A 195 31.87 6.49 8.21
N SER A 196 31.75 5.58 7.25
CA SER A 196 32.85 5.23 6.34
C SER A 196 33.20 6.33 5.33
N GLY A 197 32.22 7.18 4.97
CA GLY A 197 32.37 8.23 3.93
C GLY A 197 32.58 7.72 2.50
N LYS A 198 32.48 6.40 2.26
CA LYS A 198 32.77 5.79 0.95
C LYS A 198 31.62 5.93 -0.06
N GLU A 199 30.44 6.31 0.40
CA GLU A 199 29.23 6.39 -0.40
C GLU A 199 28.39 7.60 0.02
N ASP A 200 27.50 8.03 -0.87
CA ASP A 200 26.53 9.09 -0.58
C ASP A 200 25.58 8.65 0.52
N LEU A 201 25.19 9.59 1.36
CA LEU A 201 24.22 9.37 2.42
C LEU A 201 23.08 10.38 2.33
N TYR A 202 21.94 10.00 2.89
CA TYR A 202 20.82 10.89 3.13
C TYR A 202 20.73 11.20 4.63
N GLU A 203 20.72 12.48 4.97
CA GLU A 203 20.34 12.96 6.28
C GLU A 203 18.83 13.19 6.29
N VAL A 204 18.12 12.43 7.12
CA VAL A 204 16.66 12.51 7.27
C VAL A 204 16.37 13.12 8.62
N THR A 205 15.88 14.36 8.60
CA THR A 205 15.51 15.13 9.78
C THR A 205 14.04 14.89 10.12
N THR A 206 13.76 14.60 11.38
CA THR A 206 12.41 14.51 11.94
C THR A 206 12.21 15.57 13.03
N GLU A 207 10.98 15.70 13.54
CA GLU A 207 10.67 16.56 14.69
C GLU A 207 11.41 16.15 15.98
N ARG A 208 11.95 14.92 16.05
CA ARG A 208 12.56 14.35 17.26
C ARG A 208 14.04 14.03 17.13
N ALA A 209 14.49 13.64 15.95
CA ALA A 209 15.84 13.13 15.75
C ALA A 209 16.30 13.31 14.30
N ILE A 210 17.61 13.13 14.09
CA ILE A 210 18.24 13.08 12.78
C ILE A 210 18.76 11.66 12.57
N PHE A 211 18.44 11.08 11.41
CA PHE A 211 18.85 9.77 10.97
C PHE A 211 19.72 9.88 9.72
N LEU A 212 20.57 8.89 9.51
CA LEU A 212 21.36 8.76 8.28
C LEU A 212 20.99 7.47 7.57
N ALA A 213 20.92 7.50 6.24
CA ALA A 213 20.65 6.30 5.45
C ALA A 213 21.40 6.31 4.11
N ARG A 214 21.67 5.13 3.58
CA ARG A 214 22.15 4.93 2.20
C ARG A 214 21.00 5.08 1.21
N TRP A 215 19.81 4.63 1.59
CA TRP A 215 18.60 4.65 0.77
C TRP A 215 17.42 5.19 1.55
N VAL A 216 16.58 5.98 0.87
CA VAL A 216 15.32 6.48 1.42
C VAL A 216 14.18 6.05 0.49
N ILE A 217 13.18 5.37 1.06
CA ILE A 217 11.99 4.93 0.34
C ILE A 217 10.80 5.77 0.79
N ASN A 218 10.20 6.47 -0.16
CA ASN A 218 9.03 7.29 0.10
C ASN A 218 7.74 6.47 -0.04
N SER A 219 7.14 6.10 1.07
CA SER A 219 5.82 5.43 1.17
C SER A 219 4.81 6.24 1.98
N ALA A 220 4.94 7.57 1.96
CA ALA A 220 4.15 8.50 2.75
C ALA A 220 2.69 8.71 2.28
N GLY A 221 2.17 7.87 1.38
CA GLY A 221 0.78 7.89 0.94
C GLY A 221 0.36 9.24 0.38
N ALA A 222 -0.69 9.85 0.95
CA ALA A 222 -1.17 11.17 0.54
C ALA A 222 -0.15 12.31 0.74
N TYR A 223 0.92 12.08 1.49
CA TYR A 223 2.00 13.04 1.73
C TYR A 223 3.25 12.78 0.87
N ALA A 224 3.22 11.80 -0.03
CA ALA A 224 4.36 11.40 -0.84
C ALA A 224 4.96 12.54 -1.67
N ASN A 225 4.10 13.42 -2.23
CA ASN A 225 4.56 14.63 -2.93
C ASN A 225 5.39 15.56 -2.03
N LYS A 226 4.94 15.74 -0.79
CA LYS A 226 5.62 16.62 0.17
C LYS A 226 7.02 16.08 0.50
N ILE A 227 7.14 14.78 0.65
CA ILE A 227 8.43 14.11 0.86
C ILE A 227 9.29 14.20 -0.41
N GLY A 228 8.71 13.96 -1.60
CA GLY A 228 9.44 14.10 -2.86
C GLY A 228 9.99 15.50 -3.08
N GLN A 229 9.22 16.55 -2.76
CA GLN A 229 9.67 17.95 -2.86
C GLN A 229 10.85 18.27 -1.95
N MET A 230 10.99 17.63 -0.78
CA MET A 230 12.16 17.77 0.10
C MET A 230 13.45 17.30 -0.60
N MET A 231 13.33 16.41 -1.59
CA MET A 231 14.42 15.89 -2.40
C MET A 231 14.57 16.60 -3.76
N GLY A 232 13.83 17.70 -3.97
CA GLY A 232 13.87 18.47 -5.23
C GLY A 232 13.09 17.83 -6.38
N TYR A 233 12.31 16.77 -6.16
CA TYR A 233 11.45 16.21 -7.20
C TYR A 233 10.29 17.15 -7.51
N PRO A 234 9.86 17.22 -8.79
CA PRO A 234 8.74 18.06 -9.18
C PRO A 234 7.45 17.60 -8.51
N HIS A 235 6.54 18.56 -8.28
CA HIS A 235 5.21 18.24 -7.79
C HIS A 235 4.44 17.38 -8.80
N VAL A 236 3.95 16.23 -8.34
CA VAL A 236 3.04 15.37 -9.11
C VAL A 236 1.61 15.69 -8.65
N PRO A 237 0.70 16.14 -9.53
CA PRO A 237 -0.67 16.43 -9.14
C PRO A 237 -1.34 15.23 -8.47
N GLN A 238 -1.82 15.44 -7.25
CA GLN A 238 -2.59 14.45 -6.49
C GLN A 238 -3.95 15.03 -6.15
N TYR A 239 -4.99 14.27 -6.44
CA TYR A 239 -6.37 14.66 -6.13
C TYR A 239 -6.91 13.73 -5.05
N GLY A 240 -7.42 14.33 -3.96
CA GLY A 240 -8.14 13.60 -2.94
C GLY A 240 -9.48 13.12 -3.49
N CYS A 241 -9.73 11.81 -3.42
CA CYS A 241 -11.05 11.24 -3.68
C CYS A 241 -11.64 10.80 -2.34
N LYS A 242 -12.71 11.48 -1.90
CA LYS A 242 -13.41 11.15 -0.66
C LYS A 242 -14.37 9.98 -0.93
N GLY A 243 -14.24 8.90 -0.16
CA GLY A 243 -15.25 7.86 -0.06
C GLY A 243 -16.09 8.07 1.21
N GLU A 244 -17.39 7.98 1.10
CA GLU A 244 -18.30 7.98 2.25
C GLU A 244 -18.87 6.59 2.44
N TYR A 245 -18.89 6.10 3.68
CA TYR A 245 -19.30 4.75 4.03
C TYR A 245 -20.29 4.76 5.17
N TYR A 246 -21.30 3.90 5.06
CA TYR A 246 -22.15 3.53 6.18
C TYR A 246 -21.60 2.26 6.81
N VAL A 247 -21.38 2.29 8.11
CA VAL A 247 -21.02 1.10 8.89
C VAL A 247 -22.31 0.49 9.43
N LEU A 248 -22.60 -0.72 9.00
CA LEU A 248 -23.78 -1.45 9.44
C LEU A 248 -23.53 -2.10 10.81
N ASP A 249 -24.60 -2.25 11.60
CA ASP A 249 -24.56 -3.04 12.84
C ASP A 249 -24.23 -4.52 12.54
N LYS A 250 -23.59 -5.21 13.48
CA LYS A 250 -23.25 -6.64 13.34
C LYS A 250 -24.47 -7.53 13.04
N LYS A 251 -25.67 -7.12 13.48
CA LYS A 251 -26.93 -7.83 13.20
C LYS A 251 -27.31 -7.79 11.72
N ALA A 252 -26.77 -6.82 10.96
CA ALA A 252 -26.95 -6.73 9.50
C ALA A 252 -25.86 -7.49 8.73
N GLY A 253 -25.01 -8.26 9.38
CA GLY A 253 -23.89 -8.99 8.77
C GLY A 253 -24.27 -10.21 7.90
N GLN A 254 -25.55 -10.38 7.62
CA GLN A 254 -26.08 -11.32 6.62
C GLN A 254 -26.16 -10.71 5.22
N PHE A 255 -25.79 -9.44 5.06
CA PHE A 255 -25.73 -8.72 3.78
C PHE A 255 -24.33 -8.76 3.19
#